data_f287fc811eff90dbda33c7baf3f8d592
#
_entry.id   f287fc811eff90dbda33c7baf3f8d592
#
_cell.length_a   1.000
_cell.length_b   1.000
_cell.length_c   1.000
_cell.angle_alpha   90.00
_cell.angle_beta   90.00
_cell.angle_gamma   90.00
#
_symmetry.space_group_name_H-M   'P 1'
#
loop_
_entity.id
_entity.type
_entity.pdbx_description
1 polymer ?
#
loop_
_entity_poly.entity_id
_entity_poly.type
_entity_poly.pdbx_seq_one_letter_code
_entity_poly.pdbx_strand_id
1 'polypeptide(L)'
;MYDCYNKSFPIKTKYVTVKRLHNAWLTSGILKSIKRKCNLFKMYKLGTVSHETFKQYRNYLTQIIRTAKINHYFQIFTNFRNNTKKIWQAINELKGNTNKVNNTKSLQYNNSILNDPSDISEAFSRYFSTIAPELDSKLPINNIEPKNYLKGNFLNSMMCPIVSTFDVATVIKSLNNKKSGINDISLSVIKRNSYLFAIPLTILFNQSVSTGTFPSLLKTAKITPIHKSGPDDDPKNYRPISQLTIFSKIFETLMKTYLIDYLENKNILNPSQYGFRRNRSTFQALNVFSNDVFSAIDKKHSVLSIFIDFAKAFDTVNHNILINKMHHYGIRGSILSWFKDYLKDRLQYTVFSGEKSSTTTVNLGVPQGSVLGPILFLIYINDISYLFSEAKSILFADDITLYLTGPNQNQIVQDANHELEKLHQWCLCNRLTINTKKTYFMLFTTKKYLI
;
A
#
# COMPACT_ATOMS: atom_id res chain seq x y z
N MET A 1 9.78 1.17 -30.06
CA MET A 1 10.58 1.12 -28.84
C MET A 1 10.68 -0.30 -28.27
N TYR A 2 9.57 -1.00 -28.01
CA TYR A 2 9.58 -2.41 -27.56
C TYR A 2 10.25 -3.35 -28.54
N ASP A 3 10.03 -3.21 -29.84
CA ASP A 3 10.66 -4.05 -30.86
C ASP A 3 12.19 -3.91 -30.87
N CYS A 4 12.69 -2.68 -30.77
CA CYS A 4 14.13 -2.42 -30.66
C CYS A 4 14.71 -3.01 -29.38
N TYR A 5 13.99 -2.89 -28.25
CA TYR A 5 14.39 -3.45 -26.99
C TYR A 5 14.47 -4.99 -27.04
N ASN A 6 13.43 -5.64 -27.53
CA ASN A 6 13.37 -7.10 -27.61
C ASN A 6 14.41 -7.68 -28.57
N LYS A 7 14.73 -6.98 -29.67
CA LYS A 7 15.84 -7.35 -30.56
C LYS A 7 17.19 -7.24 -29.87
N SER A 8 17.39 -6.19 -29.05
CA SER A 8 18.67 -5.94 -28.35
C SER A 8 18.83 -6.80 -27.09
N PHE A 9 17.75 -7.19 -26.45
CA PHE A 9 17.72 -7.96 -25.20
C PHE A 9 16.76 -9.16 -25.32
N PRO A 10 17.10 -10.18 -26.16
CA PRO A 10 16.24 -11.34 -26.32
C PRO A 10 16.14 -12.13 -25.00
N ILE A 11 14.94 -12.66 -24.73
CA ILE A 11 14.70 -13.53 -23.57
C ILE A 11 15.51 -14.82 -23.75
N LYS A 12 16.39 -15.12 -22.79
CA LYS A 12 17.15 -16.36 -22.74
C LYS A 12 16.72 -17.21 -21.55
N THR A 13 16.35 -18.45 -21.82
CA THR A 13 16.11 -19.43 -20.76
C THR A 13 17.44 -19.92 -20.20
N LYS A 14 17.64 -19.77 -18.89
CA LYS A 14 18.81 -20.29 -18.20
C LYS A 14 18.38 -21.31 -17.16
N TYR A 15 18.82 -22.54 -17.31
CA TYR A 15 18.65 -23.53 -16.26
C TYR A 15 19.64 -23.26 -15.14
N VAL A 16 19.12 -22.99 -13.96
CA VAL A 16 19.93 -22.76 -12.76
C VAL A 16 19.76 -23.96 -11.83
N THR A 17 20.84 -24.70 -11.60
CA THR A 17 20.86 -25.73 -10.56
C THR A 17 20.70 -25.03 -9.21
N VAL A 18 19.61 -25.30 -8.51
CA VAL A 18 19.40 -24.76 -7.15
C VAL A 18 20.41 -25.45 -6.23
N LYS A 19 21.57 -24.83 -6.00
CA LYS A 19 22.46 -25.23 -4.91
C LYS A 19 21.66 -25.04 -3.61
N ARG A 20 21.59 -26.07 -2.77
CA ARG A 20 21.06 -25.93 -1.40
C ARG A 20 21.78 -24.76 -0.72
N LEU A 21 21.06 -23.68 -0.49
CA LEU A 21 21.57 -22.51 0.23
C LEU A 21 21.79 -22.96 1.69
N HIS A 22 23.04 -23.20 2.06
CA HIS A 22 23.40 -23.33 3.47
C HIS A 22 23.27 -21.94 4.12
N ASN A 23 22.83 -21.91 5.37
CA ASN A 23 22.77 -20.67 6.14
C ASN A 23 24.13 -19.96 6.10
N ALA A 24 24.15 -18.66 5.91
CA ALA A 24 25.39 -17.87 5.71
C ALA A 24 26.40 -17.96 6.87
N TRP A 25 25.94 -18.32 8.06
CA TRP A 25 26.79 -18.55 9.25
C TRP A 25 27.45 -19.94 9.28
N LEU A 26 27.09 -20.86 8.39
CA LEU A 26 27.71 -22.17 8.26
C LEU A 26 28.97 -22.10 7.40
N THR A 27 30.12 -21.95 8.03
CA THR A 27 31.40 -21.98 7.32
C THR A 27 31.73 -23.38 6.80
N SER A 28 32.63 -23.46 5.81
CA SER A 28 33.13 -24.76 5.29
C SER A 28 33.73 -25.65 6.39
N GLY A 29 34.37 -25.05 7.39
CA GLY A 29 34.91 -25.74 8.56
C GLY A 29 33.81 -26.38 9.42
N ILE A 30 32.75 -25.62 9.71
CA ILE A 30 31.57 -26.14 10.46
C ILE A 30 30.89 -27.27 9.68
N LEU A 31 30.76 -27.17 8.37
CA LEU A 31 30.16 -28.23 7.54
C LEU A 31 31.01 -29.52 7.56
N LYS A 32 32.35 -29.40 7.51
CA LYS A 32 33.27 -30.56 7.69
C LYS A 32 33.10 -31.18 9.07
N SER A 33 33.02 -30.35 10.12
CA SER A 33 32.84 -30.82 11.50
C SER A 33 31.49 -31.51 11.71
N ILE A 34 30.43 -31.05 11.05
CA ILE A 34 29.11 -31.73 11.06
C ILE A 34 29.23 -33.11 10.41
N LYS A 35 29.94 -33.25 9.29
CA LYS A 35 30.17 -34.57 8.66
C LYS A 35 30.97 -35.49 9.60
N ARG A 36 32.03 -34.96 10.25
CA ARG A 36 32.82 -35.72 11.23
C ARG A 36 31.96 -36.19 12.41
N LYS A 37 31.07 -35.34 12.93
CA LYS A 37 30.09 -35.72 13.98
C LYS A 37 29.22 -36.90 13.52
N CYS A 38 28.70 -36.87 12.28
CA CYS A 38 27.90 -37.96 11.74
C CYS A 38 28.70 -39.27 11.62
N ASN A 39 29.97 -39.20 11.24
CA ASN A 39 30.87 -40.38 11.16
C ASN A 39 31.16 -40.92 12.59
N LEU A 40 31.49 -40.05 13.55
CA LEU A 40 31.69 -40.46 14.94
C LEU A 40 30.42 -41.12 15.52
N PHE A 41 29.23 -40.68 15.18
CA PHE A 41 27.98 -41.31 15.58
C PHE A 41 27.84 -42.71 15.01
N LYS A 42 28.20 -42.92 13.72
CA LYS A 42 28.20 -44.25 13.09
C LYS A 42 29.22 -45.19 13.82
N MET A 43 30.43 -44.69 14.07
CA MET A 43 31.47 -45.45 14.77
C MET A 43 31.06 -45.80 16.22
N TYR A 44 30.39 -44.89 16.93
CA TYR A 44 29.78 -45.16 18.23
C TYR A 44 28.73 -46.28 18.14
N LYS A 45 27.85 -46.26 17.13
CA LYS A 45 26.86 -47.32 16.90
C LYS A 45 27.48 -48.68 16.59
N LEU A 46 28.66 -48.72 16.00
CA LEU A 46 29.43 -49.92 15.69
C LEU A 46 30.34 -50.37 16.88
N GLY A 47 30.30 -49.66 17.99
CA GLY A 47 31.12 -49.99 19.17
C GLY A 47 32.61 -49.59 19.06
N THR A 48 33.05 -48.95 17.99
CA THR A 48 34.45 -48.58 17.72
C THR A 48 34.90 -47.28 18.40
N VAL A 49 33.95 -46.47 18.89
CA VAL A 49 34.19 -45.22 19.60
C VAL A 49 33.30 -45.17 20.85
N SER A 50 33.85 -44.69 21.96
CA SER A 50 33.09 -44.57 23.24
C SER A 50 31.98 -43.53 23.13
N HIS A 51 30.91 -43.71 23.88
CA HIS A 51 29.83 -42.71 23.99
C HIS A 51 30.35 -41.36 24.47
N GLU A 52 31.30 -41.37 25.40
CA GLU A 52 31.87 -40.16 25.97
C GLU A 52 32.60 -39.31 24.91
N THR A 53 33.43 -39.91 24.08
CA THR A 53 34.12 -39.24 22.97
C THR A 53 33.14 -38.62 21.98
N PHE A 54 32.08 -39.34 21.59
CA PHE A 54 31.03 -38.80 20.73
C PHE A 54 30.30 -37.64 21.38
N LYS A 55 29.92 -37.74 22.65
CA LYS A 55 29.20 -36.73 23.44
C LYS A 55 30.01 -35.44 23.56
N GLN A 56 31.29 -35.54 23.90
CA GLN A 56 32.19 -34.38 23.99
C GLN A 56 32.32 -33.65 22.67
N TYR A 57 32.54 -34.37 21.54
CA TYR A 57 32.65 -33.77 20.23
C TYR A 57 31.32 -33.11 19.80
N ARG A 58 30.19 -33.78 20.04
CA ARG A 58 28.84 -33.22 19.74
C ARG A 58 28.61 -31.93 20.54
N ASN A 59 28.93 -31.89 21.82
CA ASN A 59 28.70 -30.73 22.67
C ASN A 59 29.59 -29.55 22.24
N TYR A 60 30.88 -29.82 21.98
CA TYR A 60 31.82 -28.81 21.48
C TYR A 60 31.35 -28.19 20.11
N LEU A 61 30.95 -29.05 19.18
CA LEU A 61 30.44 -28.60 17.90
C LEU A 61 29.16 -27.76 18.03
N THR A 62 28.29 -28.14 19.00
CA THR A 62 27.05 -27.38 19.27
C THR A 62 27.37 -25.97 19.75
N GLN A 63 28.39 -25.81 20.63
CA GLN A 63 28.84 -24.48 21.05
C GLN A 63 29.40 -23.67 19.92
N ILE A 64 30.25 -24.25 19.06
CA ILE A 64 30.80 -23.55 17.86
C ILE A 64 29.68 -23.06 16.96
N ILE A 65 28.69 -23.90 16.66
CA ILE A 65 27.55 -23.53 15.82
C ILE A 65 26.76 -22.38 16.44
N ARG A 66 26.51 -22.45 17.77
CA ARG A 66 25.79 -21.40 18.53
C ARG A 66 26.55 -20.08 18.47
N THR A 67 27.84 -20.08 18.72
CA THR A 67 28.69 -18.88 18.66
C THR A 67 28.76 -18.30 17.25
N ALA A 68 28.93 -19.13 16.22
CA ALA A 68 28.93 -18.68 14.83
C ALA A 68 27.62 -18.02 14.43
N LYS A 69 26.48 -18.58 14.87
CA LYS A 69 25.16 -18.00 14.61
C LYS A 69 24.99 -16.65 15.32
N ILE A 70 25.37 -16.55 16.59
CA ILE A 70 25.32 -15.30 17.37
C ILE A 70 26.17 -14.21 16.70
N ASN A 71 27.42 -14.52 16.38
CA ASN A 71 28.34 -13.56 15.77
C ASN A 71 27.83 -13.06 14.41
N HIS A 72 27.27 -13.96 13.59
CA HIS A 72 26.71 -13.58 12.29
C HIS A 72 25.57 -12.56 12.44
N TYR A 73 24.58 -12.83 13.28
CA TYR A 73 23.46 -11.92 13.48
C TYR A 73 23.88 -10.64 14.21
N PHE A 74 24.81 -10.70 15.14
CA PHE A 74 25.37 -9.53 15.78
C PHE A 74 26.02 -8.58 14.75
N GLN A 75 26.81 -9.12 13.82
CA GLN A 75 27.36 -8.32 12.71
C GLN A 75 26.28 -7.72 11.83
N ILE A 76 25.22 -8.47 11.49
CA ILE A 76 24.10 -7.93 10.70
C ILE A 76 23.43 -6.76 11.43
N PHE A 77 23.10 -6.91 12.70
CA PHE A 77 22.45 -5.86 13.48
C PHE A 77 23.35 -4.61 13.64
N THR A 78 24.65 -4.82 13.81
CA THR A 78 25.60 -3.72 13.95
C THR A 78 25.80 -3.00 12.61
N ASN A 79 26.08 -3.72 11.52
CA ASN A 79 26.40 -3.14 10.21
C ASN A 79 25.20 -2.54 9.50
N PHE A 80 23.99 -3.00 9.83
CA PHE A 80 22.76 -2.53 9.19
C PHE A 80 21.82 -1.80 10.15
N ARG A 81 22.35 -1.20 11.23
CA ARG A 81 21.58 -0.46 12.25
C ARG A 81 20.59 0.53 11.68
N ASN A 82 20.92 1.20 10.58
CA ASN A 82 20.05 2.18 9.91
C ASN A 82 19.23 1.58 8.75
N ASN A 83 19.26 0.26 8.54
CA ASN A 83 18.52 -0.40 7.46
C ASN A 83 17.46 -1.33 8.02
N THR A 84 16.31 -0.77 8.36
CA THR A 84 15.16 -1.46 8.97
C THR A 84 14.75 -2.72 8.18
N LYS A 85 14.82 -2.66 6.85
CA LYS A 85 14.46 -3.81 6.00
C LYS A 85 15.40 -5.01 6.22
N LYS A 86 16.72 -4.78 6.28
CA LYS A 86 17.70 -5.86 6.53
C LYS A 86 17.60 -6.40 7.96
N ILE A 87 17.30 -5.53 8.93
CA ILE A 87 17.06 -5.93 10.32
C ILE A 87 15.83 -6.85 10.40
N TRP A 88 14.70 -6.47 9.82
CA TRP A 88 13.49 -7.30 9.80
C TRP A 88 13.67 -8.61 9.02
N GLN A 89 14.44 -8.60 7.94
CA GLN A 89 14.81 -9.82 7.22
C GLN A 89 15.57 -10.78 8.14
N ALA A 90 16.58 -10.31 8.85
CA ALA A 90 17.35 -11.12 9.81
C ALA A 90 16.48 -11.64 10.97
N ILE A 91 15.56 -10.82 11.49
CA ILE A 91 14.60 -11.25 12.52
C ILE A 91 13.68 -12.36 11.99
N ASN A 92 13.17 -12.24 10.78
CA ASN A 92 12.31 -13.25 10.16
C ASN A 92 13.08 -14.56 9.89
N GLU A 93 14.34 -14.48 9.48
CA GLU A 93 15.22 -15.65 9.35
C GLU A 93 15.45 -16.33 10.69
N LEU A 94 15.69 -15.57 11.78
CA LEU A 94 15.83 -16.10 13.14
C LEU A 94 14.55 -16.80 13.64
N LYS A 95 13.38 -16.27 13.29
CA LYS A 95 12.08 -16.87 13.62
C LYS A 95 11.75 -18.13 12.78
N GLY A 96 12.62 -18.48 11.81
CA GLY A 96 12.33 -19.56 10.88
C GLY A 96 11.28 -19.19 9.81
N ASN A 97 10.85 -17.96 9.78
CA ASN A 97 9.98 -17.41 8.74
C ASN A 97 10.83 -17.03 7.50
N THR A 98 11.57 -18.00 6.94
CA THR A 98 12.11 -17.84 5.60
C THR A 98 10.91 -17.64 4.67
N ASN A 99 11.01 -16.64 3.80
CA ASN A 99 9.99 -16.28 2.82
C ASN A 99 9.25 -17.54 2.35
N LYS A 100 8.12 -17.83 2.97
CA LYS A 100 7.14 -18.67 2.36
C LYS A 100 6.77 -17.91 1.09
N VAL A 101 7.30 -18.32 -0.05
CA VAL A 101 6.60 -18.08 -1.30
C VAL A 101 5.18 -18.49 -0.96
N ASN A 102 4.25 -17.56 -0.99
CA ASN A 102 2.84 -17.86 -0.76
C ASN A 102 2.43 -18.83 -1.88
N ASN A 103 2.67 -20.09 -1.65
CA ASN A 103 2.09 -21.16 -2.43
C ASN A 103 0.71 -21.41 -1.82
N THR A 104 -0.21 -20.47 -2.00
CA THR A 104 -1.62 -20.77 -1.89
C THR A 104 -1.87 -21.92 -2.85
N LYS A 105 -2.12 -23.09 -2.32
CA LYS A 105 -2.31 -24.29 -3.13
C LYS A 105 -3.75 -24.41 -3.61
N SER A 106 -4.68 -23.74 -2.92
CA SER A 106 -6.11 -23.77 -3.21
C SER A 106 -6.76 -22.44 -2.82
N LEU A 107 -7.82 -22.05 -3.50
CA LEU A 107 -8.62 -20.87 -3.19
C LEU A 107 -10.09 -21.27 -3.07
N GLN A 108 -10.77 -20.85 -2.01
CA GLN A 108 -12.23 -20.99 -1.86
C GLN A 108 -12.92 -19.83 -2.55
N TYR A 109 -13.69 -20.11 -3.59
CA TYR A 109 -14.46 -19.08 -4.30
C TYR A 109 -15.81 -19.65 -4.74
N ASN A 110 -16.90 -18.96 -4.41
CA ASN A 110 -18.29 -19.36 -4.73
C ASN A 110 -18.60 -20.82 -4.36
N ASN A 111 -18.27 -21.23 -3.13
CA ASN A 111 -18.45 -22.60 -2.60
C ASN A 111 -17.65 -23.70 -3.33
N SER A 112 -16.68 -23.33 -4.16
CA SER A 112 -15.78 -24.24 -4.85
C SER A 112 -14.35 -24.09 -4.35
N ILE A 113 -13.59 -25.18 -4.35
CA ILE A 113 -12.15 -25.16 -4.06
C ILE A 113 -11.41 -25.24 -5.40
N LEU A 114 -10.71 -24.16 -5.73
CA LEU A 114 -9.92 -24.04 -6.95
C LEU A 114 -8.46 -24.40 -6.65
N ASN A 115 -7.86 -25.25 -7.47
CA ASN A 115 -6.46 -25.68 -7.32
C ASN A 115 -5.61 -25.30 -8.55
N ASP A 116 -6.22 -25.09 -9.70
CA ASP A 116 -5.51 -24.67 -10.90
C ASP A 116 -5.15 -23.18 -10.83
N PRO A 117 -3.88 -22.80 -11.08
CA PRO A 117 -3.45 -21.40 -11.06
C PRO A 117 -4.21 -20.48 -12.01
N SER A 118 -4.68 -20.99 -13.16
CA SER A 118 -5.49 -20.25 -14.12
C SER A 118 -6.85 -19.89 -13.53
N ASP A 119 -7.54 -20.89 -12.94
CA ASP A 119 -8.84 -20.68 -12.29
C ASP A 119 -8.72 -19.75 -11.07
N ILE A 120 -7.63 -19.89 -10.28
CA ILE A 120 -7.35 -19.02 -9.15
C ILE A 120 -7.11 -17.59 -9.63
N SER A 121 -6.38 -17.38 -10.72
CA SER A 121 -6.13 -16.04 -11.26
C SER A 121 -7.43 -15.39 -11.74
N GLU A 122 -8.32 -16.16 -12.36
CA GLU A 122 -9.63 -15.71 -12.82
C GLU A 122 -10.57 -15.37 -11.64
N ALA A 123 -10.57 -16.21 -10.59
CA ALA A 123 -11.34 -15.97 -9.38
C ALA A 123 -10.92 -14.67 -8.67
N PHE A 124 -9.62 -14.43 -8.55
CA PHE A 124 -9.11 -13.16 -8.03
C PHE A 124 -9.52 -11.97 -8.90
N SER A 125 -9.43 -12.11 -10.23
CA SER A 125 -9.82 -11.04 -11.17
C SER A 125 -11.29 -10.66 -11.01
N ARG A 126 -12.17 -11.67 -10.95
CA ARG A 126 -13.61 -11.47 -10.71
C ARG A 126 -13.86 -10.82 -9.36
N TYR A 127 -13.29 -11.37 -8.29
CA TYR A 127 -13.46 -10.83 -6.94
C TYR A 127 -13.03 -9.35 -6.86
N PHE A 128 -11.86 -8.99 -7.39
CA PHE A 128 -11.37 -7.61 -7.32
C PHE A 128 -12.14 -6.64 -8.22
N SER A 129 -12.78 -7.10 -9.28
CA SER A 129 -13.60 -6.26 -10.15
C SER A 129 -15.04 -6.07 -9.64
N THR A 130 -15.58 -7.03 -8.86
CA THR A 130 -16.96 -6.99 -8.40
C THR A 130 -17.15 -6.39 -7.02
N ILE A 131 -16.13 -6.44 -6.14
CA ILE A 131 -16.28 -6.05 -4.73
C ILE A 131 -16.69 -4.57 -4.56
N ALA A 132 -16.18 -3.65 -5.36
CA ALA A 132 -16.52 -2.25 -5.27
C ALA A 132 -17.95 -1.96 -5.77
N PRO A 133 -18.38 -2.43 -6.95
CA PRO A 133 -19.77 -2.36 -7.38
C PRO A 133 -20.75 -3.01 -6.39
N GLU A 134 -20.39 -4.16 -5.79
CA GLU A 134 -21.22 -4.82 -4.79
C GLU A 134 -21.40 -4.01 -3.50
N LEU A 135 -20.34 -3.35 -3.04
CA LEU A 135 -20.42 -2.45 -1.89
C LEU A 135 -21.25 -1.21 -2.22
N ASP A 136 -21.03 -0.63 -3.40
CA ASP A 136 -21.78 0.54 -3.85
C ASP A 136 -23.27 0.25 -4.01
N SER A 137 -23.66 -0.88 -4.61
CA SER A 137 -25.06 -1.26 -4.80
C SER A 137 -25.84 -1.47 -3.50
N LYS A 138 -25.17 -1.81 -2.39
CA LYS A 138 -25.79 -1.98 -1.06
C LYS A 138 -26.08 -0.66 -0.35
N LEU A 139 -25.48 0.43 -0.80
CA LEU A 139 -25.71 1.73 -0.20
C LEU A 139 -27.03 2.32 -0.72
N PRO A 140 -27.87 2.85 0.16
CA PRO A 140 -29.10 3.51 -0.25
C PRO A 140 -28.81 4.73 -1.14
N ILE A 141 -29.78 5.08 -1.96
CA ILE A 141 -29.74 6.34 -2.70
C ILE A 141 -29.95 7.46 -1.70
N ASN A 142 -29.05 8.44 -1.69
CA ASN A 142 -29.16 9.62 -0.84
C ASN A 142 -29.53 10.83 -1.71
N ASN A 143 -30.48 11.63 -1.23
CA ASN A 143 -30.91 12.86 -1.90
C ASN A 143 -29.95 14.04 -1.66
N ILE A 144 -29.04 13.90 -0.70
CA ILE A 144 -28.04 14.93 -0.39
C ILE A 144 -26.86 14.77 -1.35
N GLU A 145 -26.53 15.82 -2.06
CA GLU A 145 -25.38 15.79 -2.96
C GLU A 145 -24.04 15.99 -2.23
N PRO A 146 -22.98 15.28 -2.61
CA PRO A 146 -21.64 15.43 -2.01
C PRO A 146 -21.13 16.87 -2.00
N LYS A 147 -21.54 17.70 -2.99
CA LYS A 147 -21.14 19.12 -3.06
C LYS A 147 -21.55 19.95 -1.86
N ASN A 148 -22.62 19.56 -1.13
CA ASN A 148 -23.12 20.30 0.02
C ASN A 148 -22.13 20.28 1.21
N TYR A 149 -21.21 19.34 1.24
CA TYR A 149 -20.16 19.22 2.27
C TYR A 149 -18.88 19.97 1.92
N LEU A 150 -18.74 20.42 0.67
CA LEU A 150 -17.53 21.12 0.21
C LEU A 150 -17.48 22.53 0.85
N LYS A 151 -16.32 22.86 1.37
CA LYS A 151 -16.04 24.17 1.99
C LYS A 151 -14.99 24.95 1.19
N GLY A 152 -15.01 26.24 1.35
CA GLY A 152 -14.09 27.16 0.69
C GLY A 152 -14.53 27.53 -0.72
N ASN A 153 -13.95 28.63 -1.21
CA ASN A 153 -14.15 29.13 -2.56
C ASN A 153 -12.79 29.25 -3.27
N PHE A 154 -12.56 28.40 -4.27
CA PHE A 154 -11.29 28.31 -4.96
C PHE A 154 -11.42 28.91 -6.37
N LEU A 155 -11.26 30.24 -6.46
CA LEU A 155 -11.38 30.99 -7.73
C LEU A 155 -10.24 30.68 -8.70
N ASN A 156 -9.02 30.48 -8.18
CA ASN A 156 -7.86 30.18 -9.01
C ASN A 156 -7.90 28.74 -9.53
N SER A 157 -7.55 28.57 -10.78
CA SER A 157 -7.43 27.24 -11.39
C SER A 157 -5.99 26.72 -11.31
N MET A 158 -5.88 25.38 -11.18
CA MET A 158 -4.59 24.71 -11.29
C MET A 158 -4.01 24.91 -12.69
N MET A 159 -2.74 25.25 -12.76
CA MET A 159 -1.98 25.30 -14.01
C MET A 159 -0.95 24.18 -14.03
N CYS A 160 -0.80 23.57 -15.19
CA CYS A 160 0.29 22.63 -15.47
C CYS A 160 1.15 23.27 -16.56
N PRO A 161 2.34 23.77 -16.22
CA PRO A 161 3.24 24.36 -17.21
C PRO A 161 3.73 23.29 -18.20
N ILE A 162 4.22 23.74 -19.35
CA ILE A 162 4.87 22.87 -20.33
C ILE A 162 6.13 22.30 -19.66
N VAL A 163 6.21 20.97 -19.56
CA VAL A 163 7.39 20.31 -18.98
C VAL A 163 8.52 20.26 -20.00
N SER A 164 9.75 20.40 -19.51
CA SER A 164 10.96 20.27 -20.32
C SER A 164 11.47 18.82 -20.36
N THR A 165 12.31 18.51 -21.32
CA THR A 165 13.02 17.22 -21.39
C THR A 165 13.86 16.96 -20.11
N PHE A 166 14.38 18.03 -19.51
CA PHE A 166 15.12 17.93 -18.26
C PHE A 166 14.24 17.46 -17.10
N ASP A 167 13.02 17.98 -16.98
CA ASP A 167 12.06 17.58 -15.95
C ASP A 167 11.73 16.10 -16.06
N VAL A 168 11.42 15.63 -17.27
CA VAL A 168 11.11 14.23 -17.55
C VAL A 168 12.31 13.33 -17.24
N ALA A 169 13.53 13.72 -17.65
CA ALA A 169 14.75 12.98 -17.36
C ALA A 169 15.02 12.89 -15.84
N THR A 170 14.74 13.96 -15.11
CA THR A 170 14.86 14.02 -13.65
C THR A 170 13.88 13.06 -12.98
N VAL A 171 12.63 13.04 -13.41
CA VAL A 171 11.63 12.08 -12.95
C VAL A 171 12.06 10.64 -13.24
N ILE A 172 12.55 10.35 -14.45
CA ILE A 172 13.06 9.00 -14.80
C ILE A 172 14.14 8.57 -13.82
N LYS A 173 15.13 9.44 -13.55
CA LYS A 173 16.24 9.15 -12.63
C LYS A 173 15.79 8.93 -11.19
N SER A 174 14.73 9.62 -10.74
CA SER A 174 14.21 9.54 -9.37
C SER A 174 13.39 8.27 -9.09
N LEU A 175 12.89 7.57 -10.11
CA LEU A 175 12.06 6.38 -9.91
C LEU A 175 12.81 5.29 -9.13
N ASN A 176 12.15 4.66 -8.16
CA ASN A 176 12.75 3.56 -7.41
C ASN A 176 12.88 2.28 -8.24
N ASN A 177 13.97 1.55 -8.09
CA ASN A 177 14.25 0.28 -8.76
C ASN A 177 13.37 -0.88 -8.23
N LYS A 178 12.08 -0.65 -8.01
CA LYS A 178 11.12 -1.74 -7.73
C LYS A 178 10.83 -2.46 -9.05
N LYS A 179 10.53 -3.77 -8.97
CA LYS A 179 10.18 -4.56 -10.15
C LYS A 179 9.14 -3.80 -10.98
N SER A 180 9.45 -3.62 -12.26
CA SER A 180 8.53 -3.03 -13.21
C SER A 180 7.29 -3.93 -13.37
N GLY A 181 6.18 -3.33 -13.74
CA GLY A 181 4.95 -4.05 -14.02
C GLY A 181 5.07 -4.93 -15.26
N ILE A 182 4.10 -4.88 -16.08
CA ILE A 182 3.86 -5.65 -17.29
C ILE A 182 5.01 -5.50 -18.30
N ASN A 183 5.59 -6.60 -18.80
CA ASN A 183 6.47 -6.69 -19.99
C ASN A 183 7.26 -5.42 -20.34
N ASP A 184 7.69 -4.67 -19.32
CA ASP A 184 8.28 -3.35 -19.47
C ASP A 184 9.76 -3.44 -19.83
N ILE A 185 10.21 -2.46 -20.58
CA ILE A 185 11.64 -2.17 -20.71
C ILE A 185 12.23 -2.00 -19.31
N SER A 186 13.35 -2.66 -19.04
CA SER A 186 13.99 -2.59 -17.72
C SER A 186 14.21 -1.14 -17.28
N LEU A 187 13.77 -0.78 -16.07
CA LEU A 187 13.99 0.56 -15.53
C LEU A 187 15.46 0.96 -15.50
N SER A 188 16.37 0.00 -15.35
CA SER A 188 17.81 0.26 -15.40
C SER A 188 18.28 0.75 -16.78
N VAL A 189 17.71 0.23 -17.86
CA VAL A 189 17.98 0.67 -19.24
C VAL A 189 17.40 2.08 -19.47
N ILE A 190 16.17 2.31 -19.03
CA ILE A 190 15.52 3.62 -19.14
C ILE A 190 16.31 4.69 -18.37
N LYS A 191 16.76 4.39 -17.14
CA LYS A 191 17.55 5.33 -16.33
C LYS A 191 18.91 5.68 -16.95
N ARG A 192 19.62 4.67 -17.47
CA ARG A 192 20.93 4.90 -18.12
C ARG A 192 20.81 5.77 -19.37
N ASN A 193 19.69 5.69 -20.06
CA ASN A 193 19.40 6.43 -21.28
C ASN A 193 18.29 7.48 -21.06
N SER A 194 18.22 8.06 -19.86
CA SER A 194 17.10 8.91 -19.43
C SER A 194 16.78 10.04 -20.39
N TYR A 195 17.76 10.71 -20.98
CA TYR A 195 17.55 11.79 -21.93
C TYR A 195 16.95 11.30 -23.26
N LEU A 196 17.38 10.15 -23.77
CA LEU A 196 16.82 9.58 -25.02
C LEU A 196 15.34 9.23 -24.85
N PHE A 197 14.97 8.67 -23.68
CA PHE A 197 13.56 8.39 -23.36
C PHE A 197 12.77 9.65 -23.03
N ALA A 198 13.41 10.66 -22.44
CA ALA A 198 12.73 11.89 -22.07
C ALA A 198 12.22 12.69 -23.28
N ILE A 199 12.95 12.72 -24.39
CA ILE A 199 12.54 13.49 -25.59
C ILE A 199 11.12 13.12 -26.04
N PRO A 200 10.81 11.87 -26.45
CA PRO A 200 9.47 11.52 -26.89
C PRO A 200 8.44 11.59 -25.77
N LEU A 201 8.81 11.26 -24.52
CA LEU A 201 7.89 11.31 -23.40
C LEU A 201 7.49 12.73 -23.04
N THR A 202 8.37 13.73 -23.22
CA THR A 202 8.05 15.16 -23.04
C THR A 202 6.98 15.59 -24.03
N ILE A 203 7.14 15.25 -25.31
CA ILE A 203 6.17 15.58 -26.35
C ILE A 203 4.81 14.95 -26.03
N LEU A 204 4.81 13.65 -25.74
CA LEU A 204 3.60 12.89 -25.41
C LEU A 204 2.90 13.41 -24.14
N PHE A 205 3.65 13.76 -23.09
CA PHE A 205 3.07 14.28 -21.85
C PHE A 205 2.43 15.65 -22.09
N ASN A 206 3.14 16.58 -22.71
CA ASN A 206 2.63 17.93 -23.00
C ASN A 206 1.38 17.88 -23.91
N GLN A 207 1.40 17.04 -24.94
CA GLN A 207 0.24 16.81 -25.79
C GLN A 207 -0.93 16.19 -24.99
N SER A 208 -0.66 15.19 -24.16
CA SER A 208 -1.65 14.54 -23.30
C SER A 208 -2.37 15.55 -22.38
N VAL A 209 -1.62 16.47 -21.75
CA VAL A 209 -2.18 17.49 -20.87
C VAL A 209 -2.93 18.56 -21.64
N SER A 210 -2.41 19.02 -22.78
CA SER A 210 -3.07 20.04 -23.60
C SER A 210 -4.39 19.56 -24.18
N THR A 211 -4.45 18.30 -24.61
CA THR A 211 -5.68 17.68 -25.16
C THR A 211 -6.64 17.17 -24.07
N GLY A 212 -6.17 17.08 -22.82
CA GLY A 212 -6.94 16.51 -21.73
C GLY A 212 -7.17 15.00 -21.84
N THR A 213 -6.26 14.27 -22.52
CA THR A 213 -6.38 12.82 -22.75
C THR A 213 -5.21 12.07 -22.17
N PHE A 214 -5.47 10.96 -21.49
CA PHE A 214 -4.44 10.06 -20.97
C PHE A 214 -4.22 8.90 -21.95
N PRO A 215 -2.97 8.55 -22.33
CA PRO A 215 -2.73 7.52 -23.33
C PRO A 215 -3.36 6.17 -22.95
N SER A 216 -4.23 5.61 -23.81
CA SER A 216 -5.01 4.40 -23.54
C SER A 216 -4.13 3.17 -23.22
N LEU A 217 -2.98 3.03 -23.91
CA LEU A 217 -2.02 1.96 -23.65
C LEU A 217 -1.44 1.98 -22.22
N LEU A 218 -1.51 3.12 -21.52
CA LEU A 218 -1.01 3.29 -20.15
C LEU A 218 -2.09 3.03 -19.08
N LYS A 219 -3.34 2.76 -19.48
CA LYS A 219 -4.48 2.52 -18.57
C LYS A 219 -4.58 1.09 -18.05
N THR A 220 -3.82 0.14 -18.61
CA THR A 220 -3.86 -1.26 -18.18
C THR A 220 -3.00 -1.50 -16.94
N ALA A 221 -3.56 -2.19 -15.94
CA ALA A 221 -2.88 -2.59 -14.72
C ALA A 221 -2.74 -4.12 -14.62
N LYS A 222 -1.57 -4.59 -14.23
CA LYS A 222 -1.37 -5.97 -13.78
C LYS A 222 -1.62 -6.03 -12.27
N ILE A 223 -2.58 -6.83 -11.84
CA ILE A 223 -2.88 -7.03 -10.43
C ILE A 223 -2.08 -8.21 -9.89
N THR A 224 -1.42 -8.00 -8.76
CA THR A 224 -0.79 -9.06 -7.99
C THR A 224 -1.51 -9.18 -6.66
N PRO A 225 -2.18 -10.31 -6.37
CA PRO A 225 -2.80 -10.55 -5.07
C PRO A 225 -1.72 -10.67 -3.99
N ILE A 226 -1.80 -9.86 -2.95
CA ILE A 226 -0.90 -9.92 -1.79
C ILE A 226 -1.70 -10.24 -0.55
N HIS A 227 -1.41 -11.41 0.05
CA HIS A 227 -2.05 -11.85 1.29
C HIS A 227 -1.76 -10.85 2.43
N LYS A 228 -2.80 -10.44 3.14
CA LYS A 228 -2.73 -9.48 4.26
C LYS A 228 -2.71 -10.19 5.62
N SER A 229 -3.72 -11.00 5.87
CA SER A 229 -3.93 -11.68 7.16
C SER A 229 -5.12 -12.64 7.02
N GLY A 230 -5.27 -13.57 7.95
CA GLY A 230 -6.34 -14.58 7.92
C GLY A 230 -5.98 -15.80 7.07
N PRO A 231 -6.94 -16.68 6.77
CA PRO A 231 -6.76 -17.83 5.89
C PRO A 231 -6.29 -17.41 4.51
N ASP A 232 -5.34 -18.13 3.92
CA ASP A 232 -4.77 -17.83 2.61
C ASP A 232 -5.57 -18.39 1.43
N ASP A 233 -6.63 -19.12 1.72
CA ASP A 233 -7.58 -19.66 0.77
C ASP A 233 -8.81 -18.75 0.50
N ASP A 234 -8.98 -17.64 1.25
CA ASP A 234 -10.07 -16.68 1.04
C ASP A 234 -9.58 -15.43 0.29
N PRO A 235 -10.13 -15.07 -0.89
CA PRO A 235 -9.75 -13.90 -1.66
C PRO A 235 -9.97 -12.56 -0.91
N LYS A 236 -10.87 -12.53 0.10
CA LYS A 236 -11.10 -11.35 0.95
C LYS A 236 -9.86 -10.93 1.73
N ASN A 237 -8.98 -11.89 2.01
CA ASN A 237 -7.74 -11.68 2.76
C ASN A 237 -6.58 -11.18 1.90
N TYR A 238 -6.83 -10.85 0.63
CA TYR A 238 -5.83 -10.33 -0.30
C TYR A 238 -6.08 -8.86 -0.66
N ARG A 239 -4.97 -8.15 -0.94
CA ARG A 239 -4.97 -6.80 -1.50
C ARG A 239 -4.63 -6.87 -3.00
N PRO A 240 -5.39 -6.19 -3.88
CA PRO A 240 -5.07 -6.10 -5.30
C PRO A 240 -4.00 -5.03 -5.54
N ILE A 241 -2.73 -5.42 -5.55
CA ILE A 241 -1.66 -4.45 -5.84
C ILE A 241 -1.53 -4.25 -7.34
N SER A 242 -1.88 -3.06 -7.79
CA SER A 242 -1.79 -2.64 -9.20
C SER A 242 -0.34 -2.32 -9.58
N GLN A 243 0.19 -3.07 -10.52
CA GLN A 243 1.47 -2.80 -11.15
C GLN A 243 1.21 -2.10 -12.49
N LEU A 244 1.56 -0.82 -12.57
CA LEU A 244 1.44 -0.01 -13.77
C LEU A 244 2.75 -0.01 -14.55
N THR A 245 2.69 0.31 -15.84
CA THR A 245 3.88 0.45 -16.68
C THR A 245 4.80 1.56 -16.16
N ILE A 246 6.09 1.50 -16.48
CA ILE A 246 7.04 2.55 -16.10
C ILE A 246 6.62 3.89 -16.72
N PHE A 247 6.13 3.88 -17.95
CA PHE A 247 5.69 5.09 -18.63
C PHE A 247 4.45 5.72 -17.97
N SER A 248 3.48 4.90 -17.53
CA SER A 248 2.36 5.39 -16.70
C SER A 248 2.87 6.07 -15.43
N LYS A 249 3.82 5.44 -14.72
CA LYS A 249 4.41 6.01 -13.50
C LYS A 249 5.14 7.34 -13.74
N ILE A 250 5.81 7.51 -14.89
CA ILE A 250 6.45 8.77 -15.26
C ILE A 250 5.40 9.85 -15.41
N PHE A 251 4.33 9.61 -16.19
CA PHE A 251 3.22 10.54 -16.39
C PHE A 251 2.52 10.90 -15.09
N GLU A 252 2.23 9.90 -14.28
CA GLU A 252 1.63 10.11 -12.96
C GLU A 252 2.54 10.91 -12.02
N THR A 253 3.86 10.69 -12.06
CA THR A 253 4.80 11.41 -11.21
C THR A 253 4.91 12.88 -11.61
N LEU A 254 4.95 13.18 -12.91
CA LEU A 254 4.93 14.54 -13.43
C LEU A 254 3.66 15.28 -12.99
N MET A 255 2.49 14.70 -13.25
CA MET A 255 1.21 15.29 -12.87
C MET A 255 1.06 15.44 -11.36
N LYS A 256 1.50 14.44 -10.57
CA LYS A 256 1.47 14.48 -9.11
C LYS A 256 2.25 15.66 -8.55
N THR A 257 3.40 15.99 -9.12
CA THR A 257 4.22 17.12 -8.65
C THR A 257 3.43 18.42 -8.71
N TYR A 258 2.83 18.73 -9.84
CA TYR A 258 2.02 19.94 -10.02
C TYR A 258 0.74 19.92 -9.17
N LEU A 259 0.08 18.77 -9.07
CA LEU A 259 -1.13 18.61 -8.27
C LEU A 259 -0.86 18.85 -6.78
N ILE A 260 0.19 18.24 -6.21
CA ILE A 260 0.54 18.43 -4.81
C ILE A 260 0.95 19.87 -4.54
N ASP A 261 1.79 20.45 -5.39
CA ASP A 261 2.23 21.84 -5.24
C ASP A 261 1.02 22.80 -5.26
N TYR A 262 0.06 22.59 -6.14
CA TYR A 262 -1.17 23.35 -6.18
C TYR A 262 -1.99 23.19 -4.89
N LEU A 263 -2.24 21.97 -4.46
CA LEU A 263 -3.07 21.68 -3.29
C LEU A 263 -2.45 22.22 -1.98
N GLU A 264 -1.14 22.10 -1.82
CA GLU A 264 -0.44 22.59 -0.62
C GLU A 264 -0.28 24.12 -0.64
N ASN A 265 0.12 24.73 -1.77
CA ASN A 265 0.31 26.18 -1.87
C ASN A 265 -1.01 26.96 -1.73
N LYS A 266 -2.14 26.35 -2.08
CA LYS A 266 -3.47 26.95 -1.91
C LYS A 266 -4.16 26.54 -0.61
N ASN A 267 -3.47 25.80 0.27
CA ASN A 267 -4.00 25.29 1.54
C ASN A 267 -5.35 24.56 1.37
N ILE A 268 -5.47 23.76 0.29
CA ILE A 268 -6.71 23.03 -0.04
C ILE A 268 -6.86 21.83 0.87
N LEU A 269 -5.74 21.10 1.12
CA LEU A 269 -5.78 19.90 1.94
C LEU A 269 -6.02 20.23 3.41
N ASN A 270 -7.00 19.53 4.00
CA ASN A 270 -7.38 19.73 5.39
C ASN A 270 -6.18 19.56 6.34
N PRO A 271 -5.95 20.48 7.31
CA PRO A 271 -4.85 20.39 8.26
C PRO A 271 -4.84 19.11 9.10
N SER A 272 -5.99 18.49 9.35
CA SER A 272 -6.11 17.25 10.10
C SER A 272 -5.62 16.00 9.32
N GLN A 273 -5.34 16.11 8.02
CA GLN A 273 -4.81 15.01 7.21
C GLN A 273 -3.28 14.95 7.29
N TYR A 274 -2.77 13.81 7.77
CA TYR A 274 -1.34 13.54 7.91
C TYR A 274 -0.80 12.52 6.89
N GLY A 275 -1.68 11.72 6.29
CA GLY A 275 -1.30 10.70 5.32
C GLY A 275 -0.93 11.28 3.96
N PHE A 276 0.09 10.72 3.30
CA PHE A 276 0.53 11.03 1.93
C PHE A 276 0.87 12.51 1.65
N ARG A 277 1.03 13.34 2.67
CA ARG A 277 1.41 14.76 2.57
C ARG A 277 2.90 14.97 2.81
N ARG A 278 3.46 16.01 2.18
CA ARG A 278 4.85 16.46 2.45
C ARG A 278 4.96 16.98 3.89
N ASN A 279 6.08 16.70 4.54
CA ASN A 279 6.39 17.16 5.91
C ASN A 279 5.35 16.74 6.97
N ARG A 280 4.53 15.73 6.68
CA ARG A 280 3.61 15.10 7.63
C ARG A 280 4.00 13.65 7.87
N SER A 281 3.76 13.15 9.09
CA SER A 281 4.14 11.81 9.50
C SER A 281 3.17 11.23 10.52
N THR A 282 3.20 9.91 10.68
CA THR A 282 2.46 9.20 11.76
C THR A 282 2.88 9.69 13.14
N PHE A 283 4.16 10.02 13.32
CA PHE A 283 4.68 10.55 14.59
C PHE A 283 4.02 11.89 14.97
N GLN A 284 3.86 12.80 13.99
CA GLN A 284 3.17 14.08 14.23
C GLN A 284 1.69 13.88 14.56
N ALA A 285 1.00 12.98 13.84
CA ALA A 285 -0.39 12.65 14.13
C ALA A 285 -0.56 12.08 15.55
N LEU A 286 0.31 11.14 15.94
CA LEU A 286 0.32 10.56 17.29
C LEU A 286 0.66 11.60 18.37
N ASN A 287 1.61 12.50 18.13
CA ASN A 287 1.96 13.55 19.09
C ASN A 287 0.77 14.49 19.35
N VAL A 288 0.07 14.92 18.30
CA VAL A 288 -1.12 15.78 18.47
C VAL A 288 -2.18 15.05 19.29
N PHE A 289 -2.48 13.81 18.93
CA PHE A 289 -3.45 12.99 19.65
C PHE A 289 -3.06 12.79 21.13
N SER A 290 -1.82 12.37 21.39
CA SER A 290 -1.35 12.09 22.74
C SER A 290 -1.33 13.34 23.61
N ASN A 291 -0.88 14.49 23.08
CA ASN A 291 -0.88 15.75 23.81
C ASN A 291 -2.30 16.19 24.18
N ASP A 292 -3.27 16.04 23.27
CA ASP A 292 -4.67 16.38 23.56
C ASP A 292 -5.25 15.44 24.62
N VAL A 293 -4.95 14.14 24.56
CA VAL A 293 -5.40 13.16 25.57
C VAL A 293 -4.79 13.48 26.94
N PHE A 294 -3.47 13.70 27.02
CA PHE A 294 -2.82 14.02 28.30
C PHE A 294 -3.34 15.34 28.87
N SER A 295 -3.47 16.38 28.04
CA SER A 295 -4.02 17.68 28.49
C SER A 295 -5.44 17.58 29.02
N ALA A 296 -6.27 16.71 28.44
CA ALA A 296 -7.63 16.44 28.93
C ALA A 296 -7.61 15.69 30.27
N ILE A 297 -6.76 14.69 30.39
CA ILE A 297 -6.61 13.89 31.62
C ILE A 297 -6.11 14.76 32.78
N ASP A 298 -5.14 15.64 32.55
CA ASP A 298 -4.65 16.60 33.55
C ASP A 298 -5.76 17.53 34.07
N LYS A 299 -6.73 17.88 33.21
CA LYS A 299 -7.92 18.63 33.55
C LYS A 299 -9.05 17.78 34.18
N LYS A 300 -8.79 16.51 34.49
CA LYS A 300 -9.77 15.52 34.97
C LYS A 300 -10.97 15.32 34.02
N HIS A 301 -10.75 15.57 32.74
CA HIS A 301 -11.70 15.25 31.67
C HIS A 301 -11.50 13.80 31.21
N SER A 302 -12.54 13.24 30.64
CA SER A 302 -12.47 11.99 29.87
C SER A 302 -12.32 12.30 28.38
N VAL A 303 -11.68 11.37 27.64
CA VAL A 303 -11.56 11.44 26.19
C VAL A 303 -12.13 10.18 25.58
N LEU A 304 -13.16 10.28 24.78
CA LEU A 304 -13.69 9.18 23.98
C LEU A 304 -13.09 9.27 22.58
N SER A 305 -12.31 8.29 22.21
CA SER A 305 -11.71 8.19 20.87
C SER A 305 -12.34 7.07 20.07
N ILE A 306 -12.67 7.32 18.81
CA ILE A 306 -13.28 6.38 17.88
C ILE A 306 -12.35 6.24 16.68
N PHE A 307 -11.89 5.01 16.42
CA PHE A 307 -11.00 4.65 15.34
C PHE A 307 -11.83 3.99 14.23
N ILE A 308 -11.94 4.65 13.09
CA ILE A 308 -12.85 4.30 12.01
C ILE A 308 -12.05 3.77 10.81
N ASP A 309 -12.41 2.60 10.31
CA ASP A 309 -11.86 1.95 9.11
C ASP A 309 -12.92 1.92 8.01
N PHE A 310 -12.54 2.23 6.78
CA PHE A 310 -13.42 2.08 5.63
C PHE A 310 -13.26 0.71 4.96
N ALA A 311 -14.37 0.18 4.45
CA ALA A 311 -14.35 -1.05 3.66
C ALA A 311 -13.82 -0.76 2.25
N LYS A 312 -12.62 -1.26 1.92
CA LYS A 312 -12.03 -1.14 0.58
C LYS A 312 -11.98 0.32 0.06
N ALA A 313 -11.59 1.27 0.90
CA ALA A 313 -11.64 2.71 0.66
C ALA A 313 -11.12 3.15 -0.73
N PHE A 314 -9.94 2.67 -1.13
CA PHE A 314 -9.34 2.99 -2.43
C PHE A 314 -10.10 2.38 -3.62
N ASP A 315 -10.74 1.23 -3.42
CA ASP A 315 -11.43 0.48 -4.48
C ASP A 315 -12.83 1.04 -4.76
N THR A 316 -13.42 1.76 -3.77
CA THR A 316 -14.81 2.27 -3.83
C THR A 316 -14.92 3.75 -4.21
N VAL A 317 -13.83 4.45 -4.48
CA VAL A 317 -13.85 5.85 -4.91
C VAL A 317 -14.73 6.03 -6.15
N ASN A 318 -15.81 6.79 -6.03
CA ASN A 318 -16.68 7.12 -7.16
C ASN A 318 -16.03 8.21 -8.03
N HIS A 319 -15.82 7.90 -9.31
CA HIS A 319 -15.11 8.79 -10.22
C HIS A 319 -15.83 10.11 -10.44
N ASN A 320 -17.17 10.12 -10.55
CA ASN A 320 -17.94 11.34 -10.76
C ASN A 320 -17.86 12.27 -9.55
N ILE A 321 -17.99 11.72 -8.34
CA ILE A 321 -17.84 12.49 -7.10
C ILE A 321 -16.43 13.07 -7.02
N LEU A 322 -15.41 12.27 -7.30
CA LEU A 322 -14.01 12.72 -7.28
C LEU A 322 -13.79 13.88 -8.27
N ILE A 323 -14.25 13.75 -9.50
CA ILE A 323 -14.12 14.79 -10.54
C ILE A 323 -14.85 16.08 -10.15
N ASN A 324 -16.02 15.98 -9.53
CA ASN A 324 -16.76 17.15 -9.03
C ASN A 324 -16.01 17.85 -7.89
N LYS A 325 -15.43 17.08 -6.94
CA LYS A 325 -14.58 17.64 -5.87
C LYS A 325 -13.31 18.29 -6.44
N MET A 326 -12.65 17.67 -7.40
CA MET A 326 -11.50 18.25 -8.09
C MET A 326 -11.85 19.58 -8.77
N HIS A 327 -13.01 19.66 -9.44
CA HIS A 327 -13.49 20.89 -10.05
C HIS A 327 -13.71 21.99 -9.00
N HIS A 328 -14.35 21.66 -7.88
CA HIS A 328 -14.56 22.59 -6.76
C HIS A 328 -13.23 23.16 -6.26
N TYR A 329 -12.23 22.30 -6.06
CA TYR A 329 -10.90 22.68 -5.58
C TYR A 329 -10.03 23.37 -6.66
N GLY A 330 -10.59 23.77 -7.78
CA GLY A 330 -9.89 24.57 -8.79
C GLY A 330 -9.14 23.75 -9.85
N ILE A 331 -9.29 22.44 -9.91
CA ILE A 331 -8.73 21.63 -10.99
C ILE A 331 -9.75 21.63 -12.12
N ARG A 332 -9.48 22.36 -13.22
CA ARG A 332 -10.44 22.68 -14.26
C ARG A 332 -9.84 22.52 -15.66
N GLY A 333 -10.67 22.70 -16.70
CA GLY A 333 -10.24 22.70 -18.11
C GLY A 333 -9.60 21.38 -18.54
N SER A 334 -8.56 21.46 -19.37
CA SER A 334 -7.86 20.28 -19.94
C SER A 334 -7.27 19.37 -18.83
N ILE A 335 -6.84 19.94 -17.70
CA ILE A 335 -6.30 19.16 -16.58
C ILE A 335 -7.40 18.29 -15.96
N LEU A 336 -8.60 18.83 -15.73
CA LEU A 336 -9.73 18.05 -15.22
C LEU A 336 -10.14 16.95 -16.23
N SER A 337 -10.18 17.30 -17.52
CA SER A 337 -10.45 16.33 -18.59
C SER A 337 -9.42 15.21 -18.61
N TRP A 338 -8.15 15.54 -18.38
CA TRP A 338 -7.07 14.56 -18.26
C TRP A 338 -7.29 13.59 -17.09
N PHE A 339 -7.69 14.08 -15.91
CA PHE A 339 -8.00 13.20 -14.76
C PHE A 339 -9.25 12.36 -15.03
N LYS A 340 -10.28 12.93 -15.65
CA LYS A 340 -11.48 12.20 -16.05
C LYS A 340 -11.13 11.06 -17.01
N ASP A 341 -10.30 11.32 -17.99
CA ASP A 341 -9.84 10.32 -18.95
C ASP A 341 -8.85 9.31 -18.33
N TYR A 342 -7.98 9.75 -17.40
CA TYR A 342 -7.10 8.86 -16.61
C TYR A 342 -7.88 7.80 -15.85
N LEU A 343 -9.05 8.13 -15.30
CA LEU A 343 -9.89 7.21 -14.51
C LEU A 343 -10.80 6.35 -15.41
N LYS A 344 -11.16 6.84 -16.58
CA LYS A 344 -12.11 6.19 -17.49
C LYS A 344 -11.47 5.03 -18.25
N ASP A 345 -12.27 3.98 -18.53
CA ASP A 345 -11.91 2.84 -19.38
C ASP A 345 -10.59 2.16 -18.98
N ARG A 346 -10.33 2.09 -17.67
CA ARG A 346 -9.15 1.38 -17.15
C ARG A 346 -9.36 -0.12 -17.22
N LEU A 347 -8.30 -0.81 -17.60
CA LEU A 347 -8.28 -2.26 -17.73
C LEU A 347 -7.37 -2.86 -16.65
N GLN A 348 -7.77 -4.03 -16.14
CA GLN A 348 -6.92 -4.80 -15.24
C GLN A 348 -6.97 -6.29 -15.55
N TYR A 349 -5.90 -7.00 -15.27
CA TYR A 349 -5.85 -8.45 -15.25
C TYR A 349 -5.02 -8.92 -14.05
N THR A 350 -5.36 -10.06 -13.51
CA THR A 350 -4.64 -10.64 -12.36
C THR A 350 -3.61 -11.65 -12.82
N VAL A 351 -2.48 -11.70 -12.14
CA VAL A 351 -1.46 -12.75 -12.34
C VAL A 351 -1.21 -13.46 -11.03
N PHE A 352 -1.44 -14.76 -11.04
CA PHE A 352 -1.20 -15.63 -9.90
C PHE A 352 -0.39 -16.87 -10.34
N SER A 353 0.71 -17.15 -9.63
CA SER A 353 1.63 -18.27 -9.92
C SER A 353 2.13 -18.35 -11.37
N GLY A 354 2.16 -17.22 -12.08
CA GLY A 354 2.59 -17.12 -13.48
C GLY A 354 1.44 -17.10 -14.49
N GLU A 355 0.25 -17.56 -14.11
CA GLU A 355 -0.95 -17.58 -14.97
C GLU A 355 -1.67 -16.23 -14.94
N LYS A 356 -2.18 -15.84 -16.11
CA LYS A 356 -2.86 -14.55 -16.35
C LYS A 356 -4.35 -14.78 -16.53
N SER A 357 -5.17 -13.99 -15.81
CA SER A 357 -6.63 -13.97 -15.99
C SER A 357 -7.06 -13.28 -17.28
N SER A 358 -8.35 -13.37 -17.59
CA SER A 358 -9.04 -12.45 -18.50
C SER A 358 -8.89 -10.98 -18.04
N THR A 359 -9.05 -10.06 -18.99
CA THR A 359 -8.98 -8.62 -18.73
C THR A 359 -10.36 -8.10 -18.36
N THR A 360 -10.45 -7.31 -17.27
CA THR A 360 -11.70 -6.72 -16.79
C THR A 360 -11.60 -5.19 -16.78
N THR A 361 -12.73 -4.51 -16.93
CA THR A 361 -12.83 -3.04 -16.85
C THR A 361 -13.06 -2.62 -15.41
N VAL A 362 -12.48 -1.48 -15.00
CA VAL A 362 -12.61 -0.90 -13.66
C VAL A 362 -13.31 0.45 -13.77
N ASN A 363 -14.50 0.56 -13.17
CA ASN A 363 -15.33 1.76 -13.21
C ASN A 363 -15.37 2.53 -11.90
N LEU A 364 -14.85 1.97 -10.82
CA LEU A 364 -14.76 2.57 -9.49
C LEU A 364 -13.34 2.42 -8.94
N GLY A 365 -13.01 3.25 -7.99
CA GLY A 365 -11.73 3.18 -7.28
C GLY A 365 -10.57 3.85 -8.00
N VAL A 366 -9.48 3.93 -7.26
CA VAL A 366 -8.17 4.38 -7.76
C VAL A 366 -7.16 3.24 -7.63
N PRO A 367 -6.26 3.02 -8.60
CA PRO A 367 -5.38 1.85 -8.59
C PRO A 367 -4.49 1.81 -7.36
N GLN A 368 -4.62 0.77 -6.54
CA GLN A 368 -3.75 0.56 -5.37
C GLN A 368 -2.31 0.25 -5.81
N GLY A 369 -1.42 1.23 -5.73
CA GLY A 369 -0.03 1.13 -6.20
C GLY A 369 0.30 2.08 -7.36
N SER A 370 -0.66 2.87 -7.84
CA SER A 370 -0.42 4.04 -8.69
C SER A 370 0.26 5.16 -7.90
N VAL A 371 0.85 6.10 -8.61
CA VAL A 371 1.49 7.28 -8.01
C VAL A 371 0.45 8.34 -7.65
N LEU A 372 -0.64 8.44 -8.43
CA LEU A 372 -1.73 9.40 -8.23
C LEU A 372 -2.79 8.91 -7.25
N GLY A 373 -3.02 7.60 -7.12
CA GLY A 373 -4.08 7.03 -6.28
C GLY A 373 -4.15 7.63 -4.87
N PRO A 374 -3.04 7.70 -4.13
CA PRO A 374 -3.05 8.27 -2.79
C PRO A 374 -3.56 9.71 -2.73
N ILE A 375 -3.08 10.59 -3.62
CA ILE A 375 -3.49 12.01 -3.60
C ILE A 375 -4.94 12.21 -4.09
N LEU A 376 -5.38 11.40 -5.04
CA LEU A 376 -6.78 11.41 -5.49
C LEU A 376 -7.72 10.99 -4.35
N PHE A 377 -7.32 10.02 -3.54
CA PHE A 377 -8.06 9.62 -2.36
C PHE A 377 -8.09 10.74 -1.31
N LEU A 378 -6.97 11.45 -1.07
CA LEU A 378 -6.98 12.61 -0.17
C LEU A 378 -7.96 13.70 -0.63
N ILE A 379 -8.02 13.99 -1.92
CA ILE A 379 -8.99 14.94 -2.49
C ILE A 379 -10.42 14.46 -2.24
N TYR A 380 -10.65 13.15 -2.39
CA TYR A 380 -11.97 12.54 -2.22
C TYR A 380 -12.54 12.70 -0.82
N ILE A 381 -11.72 12.55 0.21
CA ILE A 381 -12.14 12.63 1.61
C ILE A 381 -11.82 13.97 2.29
N ASN A 382 -11.35 14.96 1.54
CA ASN A 382 -10.81 16.21 2.09
C ASN A 382 -11.82 17.00 2.93
N ASP A 383 -13.09 16.90 2.61
CA ASP A 383 -14.20 17.61 3.25
C ASP A 383 -14.70 16.95 4.55
N ILE A 384 -14.27 15.72 4.84
CA ILE A 384 -14.77 14.95 6.00
C ILE A 384 -14.52 15.63 7.35
N SER A 385 -13.38 16.27 7.54
CA SER A 385 -13.05 16.91 8.81
C SER A 385 -13.88 18.17 9.09
N TYR A 386 -14.56 18.73 8.08
CA TYR A 386 -15.44 19.89 8.25
C TYR A 386 -16.85 19.53 8.73
N LEU A 387 -17.14 18.24 8.88
CA LEU A 387 -18.43 17.74 9.42
C LEU A 387 -18.54 18.00 10.91
N PHE A 388 -17.41 17.86 11.62
CA PHE A 388 -17.38 17.76 13.06
C PHE A 388 -17.34 19.13 13.71
N SER A 389 -18.31 19.37 14.63
CA SER A 389 -18.37 20.57 15.42
C SER A 389 -17.83 20.37 16.84
N GLU A 390 -18.12 19.21 17.43
CA GLU A 390 -17.76 18.87 18.81
C GLU A 390 -16.54 17.94 18.87
N ALA A 391 -16.33 17.12 17.84
CA ALA A 391 -15.20 16.21 17.79
C ALA A 391 -14.01 16.81 17.06
N LYS A 392 -12.80 16.53 17.57
CA LYS A 392 -11.58 16.69 16.84
C LYS A 392 -11.33 15.46 15.95
N SER A 393 -10.73 15.67 14.79
CA SER A 393 -10.39 14.59 13.86
C SER A 393 -8.91 14.58 13.51
N ILE A 394 -8.35 13.38 13.40
CA ILE A 394 -7.01 13.13 12.84
C ILE A 394 -7.18 12.08 11.75
N LEU A 395 -6.67 12.41 10.56
CA LEU A 395 -6.74 11.56 9.39
C LEU A 395 -5.34 11.07 9.01
N PHE A 396 -5.21 9.80 8.71
CA PHE A 396 -4.00 9.25 8.10
C PHE A 396 -4.38 8.38 6.91
N ALA A 397 -4.48 8.99 5.75
CA ALA A 397 -5.09 8.40 4.55
C ALA A 397 -6.55 8.00 4.81
N ASP A 398 -6.85 6.71 4.74
CA ASP A 398 -8.18 6.12 4.99
C ASP A 398 -8.48 5.85 6.49
N ASP A 399 -7.46 5.89 7.36
CA ASP A 399 -7.65 5.76 8.81
C ASP A 399 -8.12 7.08 9.41
N ILE A 400 -9.24 7.06 10.14
CA ILE A 400 -9.84 8.21 10.80
C ILE A 400 -9.85 7.98 12.30
N THR A 401 -9.37 8.96 13.05
CA THR A 401 -9.53 9.02 14.50
C THR A 401 -10.39 10.23 14.85
N LEU A 402 -11.56 10.01 15.41
CA LEU A 402 -12.38 11.04 16.03
C LEU A 402 -12.22 10.98 17.53
N TYR A 403 -12.15 12.14 18.21
CA TYR A 403 -12.09 12.16 19.67
C TYR A 403 -12.78 13.38 20.24
N LEU A 404 -13.50 13.16 21.33
CA LEU A 404 -14.23 14.17 22.09
C LEU A 404 -13.71 14.20 23.51
N THR A 405 -13.68 15.38 24.11
CA THR A 405 -13.17 15.60 25.45
C THR A 405 -14.18 16.35 26.29
N GLY A 406 -14.37 15.95 27.54
CA GLY A 406 -15.26 16.66 28.44
C GLY A 406 -15.27 16.10 29.86
N PRO A 407 -15.90 16.83 30.80
CA PRO A 407 -15.99 16.41 32.19
C PRO A 407 -17.05 15.32 32.43
N ASN A 408 -18.09 15.25 31.59
CA ASN A 408 -19.23 14.34 31.71
C ASN A 408 -19.17 13.27 30.62
N GLN A 409 -19.00 12.01 31.02
CA GLN A 409 -18.90 10.87 30.09
C GLN A 409 -20.19 10.65 29.28
N ASN A 410 -21.38 10.79 29.91
CA ASN A 410 -22.66 10.61 29.21
C ASN A 410 -22.82 11.65 28.09
N GLN A 411 -22.46 12.90 28.37
CA GLN A 411 -22.52 13.96 27.36
C GLN A 411 -21.58 13.65 26.18
N ILE A 412 -20.34 13.23 26.48
CA ILE A 412 -19.37 12.86 25.43
C ILE A 412 -19.91 11.75 24.53
N VAL A 413 -20.61 10.75 25.11
CA VAL A 413 -21.20 9.66 24.33
C VAL A 413 -22.35 10.15 23.45
N GLN A 414 -23.18 11.05 23.96
CA GLN A 414 -24.27 11.66 23.17
C GLN A 414 -23.72 12.48 22.01
N ASP A 415 -22.74 13.33 22.28
CA ASP A 415 -22.06 14.14 21.26
C ASP A 415 -21.37 13.24 20.22
N ALA A 416 -20.71 12.15 20.66
CA ALA A 416 -20.09 11.20 19.76
C ALA A 416 -21.10 10.51 18.82
N ASN A 417 -22.27 10.12 19.33
CA ASN A 417 -23.32 9.55 18.50
C ASN A 417 -23.85 10.55 17.47
N HIS A 418 -23.98 11.84 17.85
CA HIS A 418 -24.38 12.89 16.93
C HIS A 418 -23.33 13.10 15.81
N GLU A 419 -22.05 13.12 16.16
CA GLU A 419 -20.96 13.25 15.18
C GLU A 419 -20.86 12.02 14.26
N LEU A 420 -21.11 10.81 14.80
CA LEU A 420 -21.15 9.58 14.00
C LEU A 420 -22.32 9.57 13.02
N GLU A 421 -23.48 10.12 13.38
CA GLU A 421 -24.61 10.27 12.47
C GLU A 421 -24.27 11.20 11.29
N LYS A 422 -23.63 12.35 11.57
CA LYS A 422 -23.12 13.24 10.50
C LYS A 422 -22.16 12.51 9.57
N LEU A 423 -21.24 11.72 10.15
CA LEU A 423 -20.29 10.92 9.37
C LEU A 423 -21.02 9.87 8.53
N HIS A 424 -22.02 9.20 9.09
CA HIS A 424 -22.82 8.20 8.37
C HIS A 424 -23.49 8.83 7.15
N GLN A 425 -24.16 9.97 7.31
CA GLN A 425 -24.79 10.69 6.20
C GLN A 425 -23.78 11.11 5.15
N TRP A 426 -22.60 11.62 5.56
CA TRP A 426 -21.51 11.94 4.64
C TRP A 426 -21.03 10.69 3.87
N CYS A 427 -20.87 9.56 4.55
CA CYS A 427 -20.48 8.30 3.93
C CYS A 427 -21.47 7.86 2.85
N LEU A 428 -22.76 7.93 3.12
CA LEU A 428 -23.80 7.61 2.14
C LEU A 428 -23.72 8.50 0.90
N CYS A 429 -23.56 9.83 1.11
CA CYS A 429 -23.42 10.79 0.01
C CYS A 429 -22.15 10.54 -0.82
N ASN A 430 -21.06 10.19 -0.16
CA ASN A 430 -19.78 9.94 -0.80
C ASN A 430 -19.55 8.46 -1.20
N ARG A 431 -20.57 7.62 -1.13
CA ARG A 431 -20.52 6.21 -1.56
C ARG A 431 -19.39 5.42 -0.89
N LEU A 432 -19.10 5.71 0.39
CA LEU A 432 -18.13 5.00 1.21
C LEU A 432 -18.83 4.18 2.29
N THR A 433 -18.31 2.99 2.56
CA THR A 433 -18.85 2.08 3.58
C THR A 433 -17.92 2.01 4.78
N ILE A 434 -18.46 2.25 6.00
CA ILE A 434 -17.70 2.07 7.24
C ILE A 434 -17.58 0.56 7.52
N ASN A 435 -16.40 0.12 7.90
CA ASN A 435 -16.11 -1.24 8.31
C ASN A 435 -16.35 -1.39 9.81
N THR A 436 -17.60 -1.69 10.21
CA THR A 436 -18.00 -1.82 11.61
C THR A 436 -17.21 -2.88 12.38
N LYS A 437 -16.73 -3.94 11.70
CA LYS A 437 -15.91 -5.00 12.33
C LYS A 437 -14.52 -4.53 12.72
N LYS A 438 -14.05 -3.42 12.14
CA LYS A 438 -12.72 -2.83 12.39
C LYS A 438 -12.80 -1.41 12.94
N THR A 439 -14.00 -0.94 13.23
CA THR A 439 -14.21 0.33 13.93
C THR A 439 -14.26 0.05 15.41
N TYR A 440 -13.41 0.72 16.19
CA TYR A 440 -13.28 0.54 17.63
C TYR A 440 -13.36 1.88 18.33
N PHE A 441 -13.75 1.85 19.60
CA PHE A 441 -13.65 3.02 20.46
C PHE A 441 -12.78 2.72 21.69
N MET A 442 -12.23 3.79 22.27
CA MET A 442 -11.43 3.73 23.49
C MET A 442 -11.74 4.95 24.35
N LEU A 443 -12.00 4.72 25.64
CA LEU A 443 -12.22 5.76 26.62
C LEU A 443 -10.97 5.93 27.49
N PHE A 444 -10.37 7.12 27.45
CA PHE A 444 -9.27 7.50 28.34
C PHE A 444 -9.88 8.31 29.51
N THR A 445 -9.68 7.83 30.75
CA THR A 445 -10.23 8.48 31.94
C THR A 445 -9.48 8.07 33.18
N THR A 446 -9.40 8.98 34.17
CA THR A 446 -8.96 8.67 35.54
C THR A 446 -10.15 8.40 36.47
N LYS A 447 -11.37 8.59 36.01
CA LYS A 447 -12.59 8.34 36.80
C LYS A 447 -12.90 6.86 36.84
N LYS A 448 -13.42 6.37 37.98
CA LYS A 448 -13.99 5.01 38.04
C LYS A 448 -15.22 4.94 37.14
N TYR A 449 -15.36 3.84 36.42
CA TYR A 449 -16.58 3.58 35.64
C TYR A 449 -17.76 3.44 36.60
N LEU A 450 -18.82 4.17 36.33
CA LEU A 450 -20.16 3.75 36.70
C LEU A 450 -20.61 2.84 35.54
N ILE A 451 -20.51 1.51 35.77
CA ILE A 451 -21.07 0.51 34.86
C ILE A 451 -22.59 0.54 34.98
#